data_9ff7c823d54a2e9833c46b4e40bd8bf7
#
_entry.id   9ff7c823d54a2e9833c46b4e40bd8bf7
#
_cell.length_a   1.000
_cell.length_b   1.000
_cell.length_c   1.000
_cell.angle_alpha   90.00
_cell.angle_beta   90.00
_cell.angle_gamma   90.00
#
_symmetry.space_group_name_H-M   'P 1'
#
loop_
_entity.id
_entity.type
_entity.pdbx_description
1 polymer ?
#
loop_
_entity_poly.entity_id
_entity_poly.type
_entity_poly.pdbx_seq_one_letter_code
_entity_poly.pdbx_strand_id
1 'polypeptide(L)'
;MVKSLSLSLFIICVTQVYAQNNVAGGQLSGNFQSNTQFYDRDAKIGATTEVYNKYKSSTDAWLFLNYGIKGYNFSLRYDLYNNSPLLNPQGVYNKQGIGFWQASKDIDKLNVTVGYFYDQFASGMIFRAYEDRLIGIDFAIQGLRMKYEVNKNLHLKGFAGQQKGNIFSSDRFAVSPQAIRGFNAENRFDISDNFKIDVGASVVNRTLDQGTMNGVVTQINSQLLKDRFIPKYNTYSWNGYATVAYKDFRLYGEYVQKSSEAINNQEGNKLINKGGNVVFGSLSWSKAFPKLKRKPSFGANVQYKRIDNFRFRTSPFETLLNGMIAYLPSITRQNTYRLLARYNAVVQDLGEEAFQAEAIITPKRFTNITINYSRVNSLQSNGINGVAIKLFREYYLEVQHRFSTKFKVKAGFQAVFYNQQRYEVKDFTYPNVTTLTPFTEITYKLTKKRSLRLEAQYLDTKQDLGSFVNLIVEMNVAPSYSLSIGDMVNIKPHRSPSSTIPSEITHYYSAFGSYTYHASVFSLAYIKQVQGVNCTGGICRIEPAFSGVRFSVSTSF
;
A
#
# COMPACT_ATOMS: atom_id res chain seq x y z
N MET A 1 25.96 -22.29 -19.55
CA MET A 1 26.49 -22.47 -18.19
C MET A 1 25.68 -21.73 -17.11
N VAL A 2 25.10 -20.57 -17.36
CA VAL A 2 24.30 -19.83 -16.36
C VAL A 2 22.94 -20.48 -16.05
N LYS A 3 22.36 -21.24 -16.99
CA LYS A 3 21.05 -21.92 -16.80
C LYS A 3 21.09 -23.12 -15.83
N SER A 4 22.24 -23.72 -15.61
CA SER A 4 22.39 -24.86 -14.69
C SER A 4 22.66 -24.42 -13.25
N LEU A 5 23.25 -23.21 -13.05
CA LEU A 5 23.56 -22.70 -11.71
C LEU A 5 22.30 -22.28 -10.93
N SER A 6 21.30 -21.69 -11.64
CA SER A 6 20.04 -21.28 -11.02
C SER A 6 19.18 -22.46 -10.55
N LEU A 7 19.21 -23.57 -11.25
CA LEU A 7 18.46 -24.77 -10.85
C LEU A 7 19.15 -25.52 -9.69
N SER A 8 20.50 -25.49 -9.64
CA SER A 8 21.27 -26.13 -8.57
C SER A 8 21.19 -25.37 -7.24
N LEU A 9 21.16 -24.03 -7.27
CA LEU A 9 20.90 -23.22 -6.06
C LEU A 9 19.48 -23.46 -5.52
N PHE A 10 18.51 -23.71 -6.41
CA PHE A 10 17.12 -24.00 -6.06
C PHE A 10 16.97 -25.34 -5.32
N ILE A 11 17.77 -26.36 -5.66
CA ILE A 11 17.71 -27.70 -5.04
C ILE A 11 18.41 -27.70 -3.68
N ILE A 12 19.46 -26.90 -3.47
CA ILE A 12 20.21 -26.83 -2.19
C ILE A 12 19.39 -26.14 -1.09
N CYS A 13 18.54 -25.15 -1.43
CA CYS A 13 17.67 -24.49 -0.45
C CYS A 13 16.52 -25.35 0.08
N VAL A 14 16.16 -26.44 -0.60
CA VAL A 14 14.98 -27.27 -0.23
C VAL A 14 15.34 -28.38 0.78
N THR A 15 16.61 -28.72 0.98
CA THR A 15 16.98 -29.94 1.68
C THR A 15 17.28 -29.82 3.18
N GLN A 16 17.39 -28.60 3.75
CA GLN A 16 17.59 -28.45 5.22
C GLN A 16 16.87 -27.19 5.76
N VAL A 17 15.60 -27.31 6.07
CA VAL A 17 14.89 -26.30 6.88
C VAL A 17 14.69 -26.83 8.28
N TYR A 18 15.71 -26.69 9.13
CA TYR A 18 15.55 -26.75 10.57
C TYR A 18 15.46 -25.33 11.12
N ALA A 19 14.33 -25.02 11.77
CA ALA A 19 14.11 -23.73 12.41
C ALA A 19 15.19 -23.47 13.48
N GLN A 20 15.76 -22.24 13.45
CA GLN A 20 16.69 -21.69 14.42
C GLN A 20 17.98 -22.49 14.62
N ASN A 21 18.93 -22.30 13.72
CA ASN A 21 20.29 -22.82 13.91
C ASN A 21 21.09 -21.93 14.87
N ASN A 22 21.54 -22.48 15.99
CA ASN A 22 22.58 -21.86 16.83
C ASN A 22 23.90 -21.86 16.07
N VAL A 23 24.29 -20.73 15.50
CA VAL A 23 25.54 -20.55 14.77
C VAL A 23 26.47 -19.69 15.62
N ALA A 24 27.64 -20.23 15.99
CA ALA A 24 28.65 -19.49 16.76
C ALA A 24 28.11 -18.79 18.04
N GLY A 25 27.17 -19.41 18.74
CA GLY A 25 26.59 -18.89 19.98
C GLY A 25 25.51 -17.83 19.80
N GLY A 26 25.07 -17.58 18.57
CA GLY A 26 23.93 -16.71 18.23
C GLY A 26 22.82 -17.47 17.50
N GLN A 27 21.70 -16.81 17.28
CA GLN A 27 20.55 -17.35 16.56
C GLN A 27 20.50 -16.78 15.12
N LEU A 28 20.58 -17.69 14.13
CA LEU A 28 20.40 -17.35 12.71
C LEU A 28 18.98 -17.73 12.30
N SER A 29 18.31 -16.79 11.63
CA SER A 29 17.01 -17.00 10.97
C SER A 29 17.01 -16.28 9.62
N GLY A 30 16.11 -16.68 8.72
CA GLY A 30 16.02 -16.04 7.44
C GLY A 30 14.74 -16.36 6.70
N ASN A 31 14.53 -15.65 5.59
CA ASN A 31 13.52 -16.01 4.61
C ASN A 31 14.05 -15.81 3.20
N PHE A 32 13.58 -16.66 2.30
CA PHE A 32 13.78 -16.55 0.88
C PHE A 32 12.43 -16.39 0.19
N GLN A 33 12.33 -15.44 -0.72
CA GLN A 33 11.16 -15.24 -1.57
C GLN A 33 11.60 -15.04 -3.01
N SER A 34 10.91 -15.69 -3.95
CA SER A 34 11.12 -15.51 -5.39
C SER A 34 9.78 -15.46 -6.11
N ASN A 35 9.65 -14.53 -7.05
CA ASN A 35 8.52 -14.39 -7.96
C ASN A 35 9.04 -14.42 -9.39
N THR A 36 8.63 -15.41 -10.16
CA THR A 36 9.00 -15.54 -11.58
C THR A 36 7.74 -15.45 -12.44
N GLN A 37 7.82 -14.70 -13.52
CA GLN A 37 6.73 -14.54 -14.48
C GLN A 37 7.21 -14.96 -15.87
N PHE A 38 6.32 -15.65 -16.59
CA PHE A 38 6.48 -15.98 -18.00
C PHE A 38 5.35 -15.28 -18.76
N TYR A 39 5.72 -14.50 -19.75
CA TYR A 39 4.81 -13.62 -20.49
C TYR A 39 4.23 -14.35 -21.70
N ASP A 40 2.90 -14.31 -21.82
CA ASP A 40 2.17 -14.77 -22.99
C ASP A 40 1.47 -13.58 -23.64
N ARG A 41 1.84 -13.28 -24.92
CA ARG A 41 1.32 -12.10 -25.62
C ARG A 41 -0.15 -12.26 -25.94
N ASP A 42 -0.97 -11.30 -25.50
CA ASP A 42 -2.41 -11.26 -25.76
C ASP A 42 -2.87 -9.86 -26.17
N ALA A 43 -3.06 -9.66 -27.48
CA ALA A 43 -3.47 -8.38 -28.05
C ALA A 43 -4.91 -8.00 -27.67
N LYS A 44 -5.78 -8.98 -27.41
CA LYS A 44 -7.20 -8.74 -27.06
C LYS A 44 -7.35 -7.99 -25.74
N ILE A 45 -6.40 -8.18 -24.83
CA ILE A 45 -6.41 -7.51 -23.51
C ILE A 45 -5.39 -6.36 -23.41
N GLY A 46 -4.62 -6.10 -24.48
CA GLY A 46 -3.56 -5.09 -24.49
C GLY A 46 -2.24 -5.55 -23.86
N ALA A 47 -2.05 -6.85 -23.62
CA ALA A 47 -0.80 -7.43 -23.12
C ALA A 47 0.24 -7.56 -24.25
N THR A 48 0.76 -6.41 -24.73
CA THR A 48 1.60 -6.31 -25.94
C THR A 48 2.84 -5.43 -25.76
N THR A 49 3.19 -5.04 -24.54
CA THR A 49 4.39 -4.22 -24.27
C THR A 49 5.67 -4.93 -24.68
N GLU A 50 6.80 -4.23 -24.75
CA GLU A 50 8.10 -4.81 -25.09
C GLU A 50 8.48 -6.04 -24.26
N VAL A 51 8.01 -6.12 -23.01
CA VAL A 51 8.22 -7.26 -22.09
C VAL A 51 7.77 -8.57 -22.72
N TYR A 52 6.62 -8.59 -23.41
CA TYR A 52 6.06 -9.77 -24.07
C TYR A 52 6.84 -10.20 -25.31
N ASN A 53 7.40 -9.25 -26.03
CA ASN A 53 8.11 -9.51 -27.29
C ASN A 53 9.58 -9.87 -27.05
N LYS A 54 10.28 -9.11 -26.19
CA LYS A 54 11.74 -9.19 -26.03
C LYS A 54 12.17 -10.15 -24.91
N TYR A 55 11.53 -10.05 -23.74
CA TYR A 55 12.09 -10.66 -22.51
C TYR A 55 11.49 -12.01 -22.16
N LYS A 56 10.25 -12.27 -22.52
CA LYS A 56 9.54 -13.54 -22.30
C LYS A 56 9.38 -13.97 -20.83
N SER A 57 10.28 -13.54 -19.93
CA SER A 57 10.24 -13.87 -18.51
C SER A 57 10.87 -12.78 -17.66
N SER A 58 10.50 -12.75 -16.38
CA SER A 58 11.12 -11.94 -15.34
C SER A 58 11.23 -12.71 -14.03
N THR A 59 12.18 -12.30 -13.18
CA THR A 59 12.34 -12.88 -11.83
C THR A 59 12.75 -11.79 -10.86
N ASP A 60 12.04 -11.74 -9.71
CA ASP A 60 12.40 -10.97 -8.54
C ASP A 60 12.67 -11.96 -7.40
N ALA A 61 13.79 -11.82 -6.69
CA ALA A 61 14.10 -12.68 -5.56
C ALA A 61 14.77 -11.90 -4.42
N TRP A 62 14.49 -12.32 -3.19
CA TRP A 62 15.03 -11.74 -1.96
C TRP A 62 15.46 -12.84 -0.99
N LEU A 63 16.69 -12.74 -0.51
CA LEU A 63 17.18 -13.54 0.62
C LEU A 63 17.42 -12.61 1.80
N PHE A 64 16.65 -12.78 2.86
CA PHE A 64 16.77 -12.02 4.08
C PHE A 64 17.33 -12.89 5.20
N LEU A 65 18.42 -12.44 5.83
CA LEU A 65 19.09 -13.12 6.93
C LEU A 65 19.09 -12.22 8.17
N ASN A 66 18.80 -12.80 9.32
CA ASN A 66 18.90 -12.15 10.63
C ASN A 66 19.79 -12.99 11.54
N TYR A 67 20.71 -12.33 12.23
CA TYR A 67 21.60 -12.96 13.20
C TYR A 67 21.61 -12.17 14.50
N GLY A 68 21.16 -12.81 15.58
CA GLY A 68 21.12 -12.25 16.93
C GLY A 68 22.19 -12.87 17.84
N ILE A 69 23.03 -12.05 18.48
CA ILE A 69 24.05 -12.50 19.43
C ILE A 69 24.31 -11.43 20.49
N LYS A 70 24.25 -11.82 21.77
CA LYS A 70 24.63 -10.96 22.93
C LYS A 70 23.99 -9.55 22.89
N GLY A 71 22.70 -9.45 22.52
CA GLY A 71 21.96 -8.20 22.40
C GLY A 71 22.29 -7.38 21.16
N TYR A 72 23.12 -7.87 20.24
CA TYR A 72 23.27 -7.34 18.90
C TYR A 72 22.34 -8.08 17.95
N ASN A 73 21.73 -7.35 17.02
CA ASN A 73 20.95 -7.90 15.91
C ASN A 73 21.51 -7.36 14.59
N PHE A 74 21.84 -8.28 13.70
CA PHE A 74 22.32 -8.00 12.36
C PHE A 74 21.30 -8.51 11.35
N SER A 75 20.96 -7.67 10.38
CA SER A 75 20.08 -8.05 9.27
C SER A 75 20.74 -7.75 7.94
N LEU A 76 20.61 -8.65 7.00
CA LEU A 76 21.11 -8.52 5.63
C LEU A 76 20.06 -9.01 4.66
N ARG A 77 19.80 -8.24 3.59
CA ARG A 77 18.94 -8.66 2.48
C ARG A 77 19.71 -8.54 1.18
N TYR A 78 19.75 -9.62 0.43
CA TYR A 78 20.23 -9.65 -0.93
C TYR A 78 19.03 -9.64 -1.88
N ASP A 79 18.99 -8.68 -2.79
CA ASP A 79 17.92 -8.50 -3.76
C ASP A 79 18.45 -8.85 -5.16
N LEU A 80 17.63 -9.57 -5.94
CA LEU A 80 17.91 -9.91 -7.34
C LEU A 80 16.71 -9.51 -8.20
N TYR A 81 16.97 -8.73 -9.23
CA TYR A 81 16.01 -8.34 -10.26
C TYR A 81 16.53 -8.77 -11.63
N ASN A 82 15.75 -9.55 -12.35
CA ASN A 82 16.06 -9.99 -13.72
C ASN A 82 14.84 -9.73 -14.59
N ASN A 83 14.97 -8.80 -15.53
CA ASN A 83 13.88 -8.31 -16.38
C ASN A 83 12.62 -7.91 -15.59
N SER A 84 12.81 -7.41 -14.39
CA SER A 84 11.73 -7.15 -13.44
C SER A 84 10.87 -5.95 -13.85
N PRO A 85 9.55 -6.09 -13.95
CA PRO A 85 8.61 -4.98 -14.10
C PRO A 85 8.20 -4.38 -12.75
N LEU A 86 8.67 -4.93 -11.61
CA LEU A 86 8.24 -4.54 -10.26
C LEU A 86 8.47 -3.06 -10.00
N LEU A 87 9.63 -2.52 -10.44
CA LEU A 87 10.01 -1.14 -10.20
C LEU A 87 9.48 -0.19 -11.29
N ASN A 88 9.31 -0.70 -12.50
CA ASN A 88 8.74 0.03 -13.64
C ASN A 88 7.85 -0.92 -14.45
N PRO A 89 6.52 -0.86 -14.29
CA PRO A 89 5.63 -1.77 -15.02
C PRO A 89 5.63 -1.58 -16.54
N GLN A 90 6.13 -0.46 -17.06
CA GLN A 90 6.22 -0.18 -18.50
C GLN A 90 7.57 -0.61 -19.11
N GLY A 91 8.51 -1.03 -18.27
CA GLY A 91 9.85 -1.42 -18.69
C GLY A 91 10.35 -2.63 -17.92
N VAL A 92 11.67 -2.78 -17.89
CA VAL A 92 12.35 -3.82 -17.13
C VAL A 92 13.51 -3.25 -16.33
N TYR A 93 13.80 -3.89 -15.21
CA TYR A 93 14.93 -3.56 -14.35
C TYR A 93 15.80 -4.79 -14.14
N ASN A 94 17.12 -4.63 -14.33
CA ASN A 94 18.12 -5.70 -14.19
C ASN A 94 19.23 -5.22 -13.25
N LYS A 95 19.24 -5.71 -12.03
CA LYS A 95 20.31 -5.48 -11.05
C LYS A 95 20.22 -6.47 -9.89
N GLN A 96 21.35 -6.67 -9.22
CA GLN A 96 21.38 -7.46 -7.98
C GLN A 96 22.38 -6.85 -7.00
N GLY A 97 22.18 -7.09 -5.71
CA GLY A 97 23.08 -6.60 -4.67
C GLY A 97 22.46 -6.60 -3.27
N ILE A 98 23.18 -6.01 -2.32
CA ILE A 98 22.68 -5.83 -0.96
C ILE A 98 21.63 -4.73 -0.95
N GLY A 99 20.36 -5.14 -0.85
CA GLY A 99 19.22 -4.22 -0.85
C GLY A 99 18.87 -3.64 0.53
N PHE A 100 19.37 -4.28 1.60
CA PHE A 100 19.14 -3.84 2.98
C PHE A 100 20.23 -4.44 3.88
N TRP A 101 20.79 -3.64 4.80
CA TRP A 101 21.62 -4.10 5.88
C TRP A 101 21.37 -3.26 7.12
N GLN A 102 21.44 -3.87 8.29
CA GLN A 102 21.18 -3.22 9.55
C GLN A 102 22.02 -3.87 10.66
N ALA A 103 22.54 -3.05 11.56
CA ALA A 103 23.08 -3.49 12.83
C ALA A 103 22.36 -2.72 13.95
N SER A 104 21.85 -3.42 14.96
CA SER A 104 21.22 -2.78 16.11
C SER A 104 21.68 -3.40 17.41
N LYS A 105 21.66 -2.60 18.48
CA LYS A 105 21.98 -3.02 19.84
C LYS A 105 21.00 -2.40 20.82
N ASP A 106 20.54 -3.23 21.76
CA ASP A 106 19.80 -2.80 22.94
C ASP A 106 20.79 -2.62 24.11
N ILE A 107 20.82 -1.40 24.68
CA ILE A 107 21.65 -0.99 25.81
C ILE A 107 20.70 -0.46 26.89
N ASP A 108 20.28 -1.31 27.80
CA ASP A 108 19.25 -1.02 28.81
C ASP A 108 17.99 -0.43 28.15
N LYS A 109 17.71 0.85 28.34
CA LYS A 109 16.55 1.57 27.81
C LYS A 109 16.77 2.21 26.43
N LEU A 110 17.98 2.07 25.87
CA LEU A 110 18.38 2.68 24.61
C LEU A 110 18.55 1.60 23.54
N ASN A 111 17.78 1.68 22.46
CA ASN A 111 18.03 0.94 21.22
C ASN A 111 18.75 1.86 20.22
N VAL A 112 19.90 1.43 19.72
CA VAL A 112 20.67 2.10 18.67
C VAL A 112 20.67 1.23 17.43
N THR A 113 20.36 1.80 16.28
CA THR A 113 20.32 1.13 14.98
C THR A 113 21.14 1.92 13.96
N VAL A 114 22.02 1.23 13.24
CA VAL A 114 22.83 1.77 12.14
C VAL A 114 22.55 0.98 10.86
N GLY A 115 22.55 1.64 9.72
CA GLY A 115 22.21 1.06 8.42
C GLY A 115 20.80 1.41 7.99
N TYR A 116 20.14 0.51 7.26
CA TYR A 116 18.75 0.73 6.84
C TYR A 116 17.77 0.43 7.96
N PHE A 117 16.73 1.24 8.08
CA PHE A 117 15.62 1.00 8.99
C PHE A 117 14.30 1.50 8.45
N TYR A 118 13.23 0.89 8.95
CA TYR A 118 11.85 1.33 8.79
C TYR A 118 11.36 1.90 10.11
N ASP A 119 10.66 3.02 10.07
CA ASP A 119 10.02 3.63 11.24
C ASP A 119 8.92 4.60 10.80
N GLN A 120 8.06 4.99 11.74
CA GLN A 120 7.07 6.04 11.53
C GLN A 120 6.85 6.84 12.80
N PHE A 121 6.35 8.08 12.64
CA PHE A 121 5.90 8.94 13.73
C PHE A 121 4.39 9.07 13.67
N ALA A 122 3.72 8.95 14.84
CA ALA A 122 2.26 8.98 14.96
C ALA A 122 1.55 8.08 13.92
N SER A 123 0.61 8.63 13.16
CA SER A 123 -0.10 7.93 12.08
C SER A 123 0.75 7.70 10.81
N GLY A 124 1.93 8.29 10.73
CA GLY A 124 2.78 8.30 9.53
C GLY A 124 2.62 9.54 8.65
N MET A 125 1.66 10.42 8.94
CA MET A 125 1.36 11.58 8.09
C MET A 125 2.51 12.58 8.03
N ILE A 126 3.33 12.68 9.08
CA ILE A 126 4.55 13.51 9.06
C ILE A 126 5.76 12.75 8.51
N PHE A 127 5.88 11.44 8.83
CA PHE A 127 7.00 10.58 8.44
C PHE A 127 6.62 9.11 8.51
N ARG A 128 6.88 8.39 7.42
CA ARG A 128 6.80 6.93 7.38
C ARG A 128 7.80 6.36 6.39
N ALA A 129 8.78 5.62 6.91
CA ALA A 129 9.69 4.78 6.14
C ALA A 129 9.17 3.33 6.19
N TYR A 130 8.85 2.74 5.04
CA TYR A 130 8.27 1.40 4.94
C TYR A 130 8.55 0.75 3.58
N GLU A 131 8.33 -0.55 3.48
CA GLU A 131 8.38 -1.31 2.24
C GLU A 131 6.98 -1.83 1.88
N ASP A 132 6.62 -1.73 0.61
CA ASP A 132 5.48 -2.42 0.02
C ASP A 132 5.89 -2.99 -1.34
N ARG A 133 6.15 -4.30 -1.36
CA ARG A 133 6.64 -5.00 -2.56
C ARG A 133 5.58 -5.13 -3.64
N LEU A 134 4.29 -5.11 -3.30
CA LEU A 134 3.21 -5.24 -4.29
C LEU A 134 3.18 -4.06 -5.26
N ILE A 135 3.54 -2.87 -4.76
CA ILE A 135 3.61 -1.65 -5.56
C ILE A 135 5.05 -1.16 -5.77
N GLY A 136 6.06 -1.96 -5.39
CA GLY A 136 7.48 -1.69 -5.61
C GLY A 136 8.09 -0.61 -4.72
N ILE A 137 7.45 -0.23 -3.62
CA ILE A 137 7.92 0.79 -2.68
C ILE A 137 8.94 0.20 -1.70
N ASP A 138 10.03 0.93 -1.45
CA ASP A 138 10.98 0.69 -0.36
C ASP A 138 11.60 2.03 0.07
N PHE A 139 10.99 2.68 1.05
CA PHE A 139 11.41 3.98 1.60
C PHE A 139 12.28 3.83 2.85
N ALA A 140 13.08 2.76 2.95
CA ALA A 140 14.05 2.60 4.04
C ALA A 140 14.94 3.84 4.17
N ILE A 141 15.23 4.24 5.40
CA ILE A 141 16.25 5.27 5.69
C ILE A 141 17.57 4.57 5.99
N GLN A 142 18.61 4.95 5.29
CA GLN A 142 19.99 4.58 5.61
C GLN A 142 20.60 5.64 6.51
N GLY A 143 20.95 5.26 7.74
CA GLY A 143 21.49 6.22 8.70
C GLY A 143 21.59 5.68 10.12
N LEU A 144 21.37 6.56 11.07
CA LEU A 144 21.36 6.28 12.52
C LEU A 144 19.97 6.53 13.06
N ARG A 145 19.46 5.60 13.87
CA ARG A 145 18.23 5.72 14.63
C ARG A 145 18.47 5.37 16.10
N MET A 146 17.88 6.16 16.99
CA MET A 146 17.86 5.93 18.43
C MET A 146 16.43 5.90 18.95
N LYS A 147 16.14 4.94 19.83
CA LYS A 147 14.88 4.85 20.59
C LYS A 147 15.25 4.77 22.05
N TYR A 148 14.68 5.65 22.88
CA TYR A 148 14.98 5.74 24.30
C TYR A 148 13.70 5.71 25.13
N GLU A 149 13.61 4.74 26.02
CA GLU A 149 12.53 4.59 26.99
C GLU A 149 12.91 5.32 28.28
N VAL A 150 12.57 6.60 28.39
CA VAL A 150 12.87 7.40 29.61
C VAL A 150 12.26 6.72 30.83
N ASN A 151 11.00 6.31 30.71
CA ASN A 151 10.28 5.48 31.67
C ASN A 151 9.18 4.69 30.91
N LYS A 152 8.37 3.90 31.64
CA LYS A 152 7.29 3.08 31.06
C LYS A 152 6.25 3.86 30.22
N ASN A 153 6.18 5.18 30.38
CA ASN A 153 5.17 6.02 29.76
C ASN A 153 5.74 6.96 28.70
N LEU A 154 7.00 7.43 28.86
CA LEU A 154 7.64 8.41 28.00
C LEU A 154 8.67 7.73 27.08
N HIS A 155 8.42 7.80 25.78
CA HIS A 155 9.26 7.24 24.72
C HIS A 155 9.75 8.35 23.80
N LEU A 156 11.05 8.32 23.52
CA LEU A 156 11.70 9.25 22.60
C LEU A 156 12.28 8.48 21.42
N LYS A 157 12.16 9.04 20.22
CA LYS A 157 12.78 8.51 19.01
C LYS A 157 13.48 9.63 18.26
N GLY A 158 14.68 9.34 17.74
CA GLY A 158 15.39 10.27 16.87
C GLY A 158 16.10 9.51 15.76
N PHE A 159 16.21 10.13 14.59
CA PHE A 159 17.00 9.58 13.49
C PHE A 159 17.61 10.66 12.61
N ALA A 160 18.67 10.28 11.89
CA ALA A 160 19.27 11.04 10.81
C ALA A 160 19.75 10.07 9.73
N GLY A 161 19.49 10.40 8.46
CA GLY A 161 19.87 9.54 7.34
C GLY A 161 19.37 10.04 6.00
N GLN A 162 19.43 9.17 5.02
CA GLN A 162 19.02 9.37 3.64
C GLN A 162 18.04 8.28 3.22
N GLN A 163 17.03 8.62 2.42
CA GLN A 163 16.08 7.63 1.93
C GLN A 163 16.70 6.79 0.83
N LYS A 164 16.41 5.49 0.82
CA LYS A 164 16.80 4.57 -0.24
C LYS A 164 16.32 5.07 -1.60
N GLY A 165 17.10 4.80 -2.64
CA GLY A 165 16.84 5.21 -4.02
C GLY A 165 15.51 4.69 -4.54
N ASN A 166 15.00 5.41 -5.49
CA ASN A 166 13.61 5.45 -5.93
C ASN A 166 13.27 4.42 -7.01
N ILE A 167 11.97 4.14 -7.20
CA ILE A 167 11.42 3.16 -8.13
C ILE A 167 11.84 3.45 -9.59
N PHE A 168 11.92 4.74 -9.95
CA PHE A 168 12.31 5.18 -11.30
C PHE A 168 13.76 5.64 -11.40
N SER A 169 14.55 5.46 -10.33
CA SER A 169 15.98 5.71 -10.39
C SER A 169 16.68 4.59 -11.14
N SER A 170 17.74 4.92 -11.83
CA SER A 170 18.60 3.94 -12.49
C SER A 170 19.29 2.99 -11.51
N ASP A 171 19.29 3.32 -10.21
CA ASP A 171 19.91 2.55 -9.15
C ASP A 171 19.04 2.43 -7.89
N ARG A 172 18.37 1.28 -7.76
CA ARG A 172 17.59 0.88 -6.57
C ARG A 172 18.45 0.72 -5.32
N PHE A 173 19.76 0.51 -5.46
CA PHE A 173 20.69 0.27 -4.34
C PHE A 173 21.37 1.55 -3.85
N ALA A 174 21.21 2.66 -4.58
CA ALA A 174 21.66 3.97 -4.14
C ALA A 174 20.72 4.58 -3.07
N VAL A 175 21.16 5.66 -2.46
CA VAL A 175 20.36 6.50 -1.57
C VAL A 175 20.14 7.86 -2.20
N SER A 176 19.01 8.48 -1.88
CA SER A 176 18.72 9.87 -2.25
C SER A 176 19.75 10.81 -1.58
N PRO A 177 20.28 11.80 -2.27
CA PRO A 177 21.30 12.68 -1.68
C PRO A 177 20.77 13.62 -0.57
N GLN A 178 19.45 13.73 -0.43
CA GLN A 178 18.81 14.60 0.56
C GLN A 178 18.88 14.00 1.96
N ALA A 179 19.31 14.81 2.93
CA ALA A 179 19.32 14.41 4.32
C ALA A 179 17.93 14.58 4.96
N ILE A 180 17.50 13.56 5.70
CA ILE A 180 16.25 13.55 6.48
C ILE A 180 16.61 13.32 7.94
N ARG A 181 16.05 14.16 8.83
CA ARG A 181 16.22 14.04 10.28
C ARG A 181 14.87 14.13 10.94
N GLY A 182 14.68 13.36 12.00
CA GLY A 182 13.41 13.36 12.70
C GLY A 182 13.57 13.14 14.19
N PHE A 183 12.64 13.71 14.95
CA PHE A 183 12.50 13.49 16.39
C PHE A 183 11.04 13.37 16.76
N ASN A 184 10.73 12.42 17.66
CA ASN A 184 9.38 12.19 18.19
C ASN A 184 9.48 11.96 19.69
N ALA A 185 8.55 12.57 20.44
CA ALA A 185 8.30 12.30 21.85
C ALA A 185 6.83 11.91 22.04
N GLU A 186 6.58 10.83 22.76
CA GLU A 186 5.25 10.31 23.06
C GLU A 186 5.16 9.96 24.55
N ASN A 187 4.08 10.39 25.20
CA ASN A 187 3.82 10.10 26.59
C ASN A 187 2.40 9.57 26.80
N ARG A 188 2.29 8.57 27.65
CA ARG A 188 1.02 7.98 28.09
C ARG A 188 0.66 8.44 29.48
N PHE A 189 -0.60 8.80 29.67
CA PHE A 189 -1.21 9.12 30.97
C PHE A 189 -2.30 8.10 31.26
N ASP A 190 -2.05 7.19 32.20
CA ASP A 190 -3.05 6.25 32.72
C ASP A 190 -3.79 6.93 33.88
N ILE A 191 -4.91 7.63 33.56
CA ILE A 191 -5.68 8.39 34.56
C ILE A 191 -6.52 7.45 35.42
N SER A 192 -7.09 6.41 34.79
CA SER A 192 -7.76 5.30 35.47
C SER A 192 -7.77 4.07 34.56
N ASP A 193 -8.24 2.92 35.07
CA ASP A 193 -8.36 1.67 34.30
C ASP A 193 -9.17 1.86 33.00
N ASN A 194 -10.15 2.77 33.03
CA ASN A 194 -11.05 3.02 31.92
C ASN A 194 -10.74 4.31 31.14
N PHE A 195 -9.75 5.10 31.57
CA PHE A 195 -9.43 6.39 30.97
C PHE A 195 -7.93 6.54 30.78
N LYS A 196 -7.51 6.56 29.50
CA LYS A 196 -6.10 6.70 29.10
C LYS A 196 -5.96 7.79 28.04
N ILE A 197 -4.87 8.55 28.12
CA ILE A 197 -4.54 9.58 27.15
C ILE A 197 -3.10 9.34 26.68
N ASP A 198 -2.92 9.15 25.39
CA ASP A 198 -1.60 9.17 24.75
C ASP A 198 -1.45 10.51 24.03
N VAL A 199 -0.37 11.24 24.25
CA VAL A 199 -0.06 12.49 23.55
C VAL A 199 1.34 12.43 23.00
N GLY A 200 1.56 13.07 21.86
CA GLY A 200 2.90 13.14 21.29
C GLY A 200 3.05 14.30 20.32
N ALA A 201 4.32 14.60 20.04
CA ALA A 201 4.71 15.60 19.06
C ALA A 201 5.96 15.12 18.32
N SER A 202 6.07 15.54 17.05
CA SER A 202 7.23 15.20 16.24
C SER A 202 7.67 16.39 15.39
N VAL A 203 8.94 16.35 14.99
CA VAL A 203 9.50 17.24 13.99
C VAL A 203 10.31 16.42 12.98
N VAL A 204 10.20 16.76 11.71
CA VAL A 204 10.99 16.17 10.62
C VAL A 204 11.58 17.31 9.78
N ASN A 205 12.86 17.21 9.50
CA ASN A 205 13.58 18.12 8.62
C ASN A 205 14.05 17.36 7.38
N ARG A 206 13.87 17.95 6.21
CA ARG A 206 14.51 17.53 4.96
C ARG A 206 15.43 18.66 4.48
N THR A 207 16.69 18.32 4.16
CA THR A 207 17.67 19.25 3.58
C THR A 207 17.97 18.81 2.15
N LEU A 208 17.79 19.72 1.18
CA LEU A 208 18.20 19.48 -0.21
C LEU A 208 19.73 19.47 -0.33
N ASP A 209 20.24 18.63 -1.22
CA ASP A 209 21.62 18.70 -1.66
C ASP A 209 21.85 19.83 -2.67
N GLN A 210 23.12 20.17 -2.91
CA GLN A 210 23.49 21.28 -3.80
C GLN A 210 23.05 21.05 -5.25
N GLY A 211 23.13 19.80 -5.75
CA GLY A 211 22.73 19.48 -7.11
C GLY A 211 21.24 19.69 -7.34
N THR A 212 20.41 19.21 -6.42
CA THR A 212 18.95 19.44 -6.47
C THR A 212 18.63 20.92 -6.35
N MET A 213 19.30 21.66 -5.44
CA MET A 213 19.07 23.09 -5.29
C MET A 213 19.42 23.87 -6.55
N ASN A 214 20.51 23.54 -7.22
CA ASN A 214 20.89 24.15 -8.50
C ASN A 214 19.80 23.93 -9.56
N GLY A 215 19.22 22.72 -9.64
CA GLY A 215 18.09 22.44 -10.51
C GLY A 215 16.85 23.28 -10.19
N VAL A 216 16.53 23.42 -8.90
CA VAL A 216 15.42 24.27 -8.42
C VAL A 216 15.63 25.73 -8.82
N VAL A 217 16.82 26.28 -8.59
CA VAL A 217 17.18 27.66 -8.97
C VAL A 217 17.07 27.86 -10.48
N THR A 218 17.59 26.92 -11.28
CA THR A 218 17.50 26.96 -12.75
C THR A 218 16.05 26.99 -13.21
N GLN A 219 15.19 26.13 -12.66
CA GLN A 219 13.77 26.10 -13.03
C GLN A 219 13.04 27.39 -12.59
N ILE A 220 13.32 27.92 -11.40
CA ILE A 220 12.73 29.19 -10.93
C ILE A 220 13.17 30.34 -11.84
N ASN A 221 14.44 30.40 -12.25
CA ASN A 221 14.95 31.45 -13.12
C ASN A 221 14.38 31.41 -14.55
N SER A 222 13.91 30.25 -15.00
CA SER A 222 13.20 30.12 -16.30
C SER A 222 11.73 30.59 -16.23
N GLN A 223 11.18 30.83 -15.04
CA GLN A 223 9.80 31.31 -14.86
C GLN A 223 9.69 32.81 -15.08
N LEU A 224 8.45 33.29 -15.29
CA LEU A 224 8.17 34.72 -15.36
C LEU A 224 8.63 35.42 -14.07
N LEU A 225 9.12 36.65 -14.17
CA LEU A 225 9.71 37.39 -13.04
C LEU A 225 8.77 37.46 -11.82
N LYS A 226 7.48 37.63 -12.05
CA LYS A 226 6.43 37.66 -11.01
C LYS A 226 6.23 36.34 -10.24
N ASP A 227 6.65 35.21 -10.82
CA ASP A 227 6.50 33.86 -10.24
C ASP A 227 7.80 33.40 -9.55
N ARG A 228 8.90 34.19 -9.64
CA ARG A 228 10.18 33.83 -9.03
C ARG A 228 10.16 34.05 -7.52
N PHE A 229 10.88 33.20 -6.81
CA PHE A 229 11.07 33.28 -5.35
C PHE A 229 12.45 32.73 -4.97
N ILE A 230 12.87 32.98 -3.74
CA ILE A 230 14.13 32.46 -3.19
C ILE A 230 13.85 31.09 -2.56
N PRO A 231 14.39 29.98 -3.11
CA PRO A 231 14.19 28.65 -2.56
C PRO A 231 14.99 28.46 -1.27
N LYS A 232 14.53 27.53 -0.42
CA LYS A 232 15.17 27.17 0.85
C LYS A 232 15.71 25.75 0.78
N TYR A 233 16.91 25.52 1.34
CA TYR A 233 17.48 24.17 1.47
C TYR A 233 16.68 23.30 2.43
N ASN A 234 16.22 23.88 3.54
CA ASN A 234 15.57 23.16 4.62
C ASN A 234 14.05 23.33 4.58
N THR A 235 13.36 22.20 4.64
CA THR A 235 11.92 22.13 4.88
C THR A 235 11.70 21.43 6.21
N TYR A 236 10.89 22.04 7.06
CA TYR A 236 10.50 21.49 8.35
C TYR A 236 9.02 21.10 8.32
N SER A 237 8.71 19.96 8.90
CA SER A 237 7.34 19.56 9.22
C SER A 237 7.26 19.21 10.70
N TRP A 238 6.16 19.58 11.35
CA TRP A 238 5.89 19.23 12.75
C TRP A 238 4.45 18.80 12.92
N ASN A 239 4.19 17.94 13.90
CA ASN A 239 2.85 17.54 14.28
C ASN A 239 2.67 17.52 15.79
N GLY A 240 1.39 17.60 16.18
CA GLY A 240 0.91 17.23 17.50
C GLY A 240 -0.26 16.24 17.33
N TYR A 241 -0.29 15.23 18.18
CA TYR A 241 -1.33 14.20 18.14
C TYR A 241 -1.72 13.73 19.54
N ALA A 242 -2.96 13.25 19.65
CA ALA A 242 -3.46 12.67 20.88
C ALA A 242 -4.43 11.52 20.61
N THR A 243 -4.41 10.51 21.48
CA THR A 243 -5.43 9.48 21.59
C THR A 243 -6.07 9.58 22.95
N VAL A 244 -7.39 9.68 22.99
CA VAL A 244 -8.19 9.59 24.21
C VAL A 244 -8.98 8.30 24.16
N ALA A 245 -8.72 7.38 25.09
CA ALA A 245 -9.46 6.14 25.24
C ALA A 245 -10.29 6.21 26.54
N TYR A 246 -11.62 6.14 26.41
CA TYR A 246 -12.55 6.14 27.54
C TYR A 246 -13.57 5.02 27.38
N LYS A 247 -13.48 3.99 28.23
CA LYS A 247 -14.34 2.79 28.16
C LYS A 247 -14.36 2.20 26.73
N ASP A 248 -15.52 2.24 26.09
CA ASP A 248 -15.79 1.69 24.76
C ASP A 248 -15.43 2.67 23.62
N PHE A 249 -15.01 3.91 23.94
CA PHE A 249 -14.70 4.97 22.98
C PHE A 249 -13.20 5.20 22.84
N ARG A 250 -12.75 5.46 21.61
CA ARG A 250 -11.41 5.92 21.31
C ARG A 250 -11.47 7.05 20.30
N LEU A 251 -10.94 8.22 20.69
CA LEU A 251 -10.80 9.39 19.86
C LEU A 251 -9.31 9.60 19.55
N TYR A 252 -8.97 9.73 18.29
CA TYR A 252 -7.64 10.13 17.83
C TYR A 252 -7.74 11.43 17.06
N GLY A 253 -6.79 12.35 17.28
CA GLY A 253 -6.64 13.58 16.53
C GLY A 253 -5.18 13.86 16.23
N GLU A 254 -4.88 14.34 15.02
CA GLU A 254 -3.55 14.74 14.60
C GLU A 254 -3.63 15.99 13.71
N TYR A 255 -2.75 16.94 13.99
CA TYR A 255 -2.51 18.11 13.15
C TYR A 255 -1.05 18.12 12.70
N VAL A 256 -0.82 18.22 11.40
CA VAL A 256 0.51 18.30 10.80
C VAL A 256 0.64 19.59 10.02
N GLN A 257 1.76 20.29 10.20
CA GLN A 257 2.12 21.52 9.50
C GLN A 257 3.47 21.37 8.82
N LYS A 258 3.60 21.92 7.61
CA LYS A 258 4.86 21.97 6.86
C LYS A 258 5.21 23.41 6.50
N SER A 259 6.49 23.78 6.68
CA SER A 259 7.01 25.07 6.20
C SER A 259 6.92 25.17 4.68
N SER A 260 6.98 26.41 4.16
CA SER A 260 7.01 26.61 2.72
C SER A 260 8.29 26.07 2.10
N GLU A 261 8.13 25.46 0.93
CA GLU A 261 9.19 24.91 0.08
C GLU A 261 8.84 25.07 -1.39
N ALA A 262 9.84 24.88 -2.27
CA ALA A 262 9.60 24.76 -3.70
C ALA A 262 8.88 23.44 -4.00
N ILE A 263 7.71 23.52 -4.62
CA ILE A 263 6.93 22.35 -5.09
C ILE A 263 6.35 22.65 -6.46
N ASN A 264 6.08 21.61 -7.24
CA ASN A 264 5.31 21.75 -8.47
C ASN A 264 3.86 22.16 -8.15
N ASN A 265 3.33 23.11 -8.93
CA ASN A 265 1.90 23.44 -8.89
C ASN A 265 1.06 22.24 -9.37
N GLN A 266 -0.27 22.38 -9.34
CA GLN A 266 -1.19 21.29 -9.68
C GLN A 266 -1.07 20.84 -11.15
N GLU A 267 -0.77 21.77 -12.04
CA GLU A 267 -0.56 21.53 -13.47
C GLU A 267 0.81 20.92 -13.77
N GLY A 268 1.75 20.93 -12.80
CA GLY A 268 3.12 20.41 -12.98
C GLY A 268 4.01 21.25 -13.88
N ASN A 269 3.60 22.48 -14.23
CA ASN A 269 4.29 23.32 -15.21
C ASN A 269 5.19 24.40 -14.60
N LYS A 270 5.12 24.66 -13.30
CA LYS A 270 5.99 25.62 -12.59
C LYS A 270 6.20 25.26 -11.13
N LEU A 271 7.31 25.74 -10.57
CA LEU A 271 7.55 25.70 -9.12
C LEU A 271 6.86 26.87 -8.42
N ILE A 272 6.26 26.59 -7.28
CA ILE A 272 5.68 27.58 -6.37
C ILE A 272 6.26 27.40 -4.97
N ASN A 273 6.31 28.50 -4.20
CA ASN A 273 6.74 28.45 -2.80
C ASN A 273 5.52 28.35 -1.89
N LYS A 274 5.24 27.15 -1.39
CA LYS A 274 4.03 26.93 -0.58
C LYS A 274 4.27 25.96 0.58
N GLY A 275 3.76 26.30 1.76
CA GLY A 275 3.62 25.40 2.91
C GLY A 275 2.34 24.58 2.81
N GLY A 276 2.09 23.71 3.79
CA GLY A 276 0.89 22.89 3.80
C GLY A 276 0.55 22.34 5.17
N ASN A 277 -0.65 21.77 5.29
CA ASN A 277 -1.11 21.17 6.53
C ASN A 277 -2.01 19.95 6.29
N VAL A 278 -2.12 19.12 7.33
CA VAL A 278 -3.07 18.00 7.40
C VAL A 278 -3.80 18.05 8.72
N VAL A 279 -5.11 17.88 8.67
CA VAL A 279 -5.95 17.62 9.84
C VAL A 279 -6.49 16.21 9.70
N PHE A 280 -6.36 15.39 10.72
CA PHE A 280 -6.93 14.05 10.76
C PHE A 280 -7.60 13.79 12.10
N GLY A 281 -8.79 13.18 12.06
CA GLY A 281 -9.51 12.73 13.25
C GLY A 281 -10.19 11.38 13.01
N SER A 282 -10.21 10.55 14.03
CA SER A 282 -10.90 9.26 14.04
C SER A 282 -11.60 9.02 15.37
N LEU A 283 -12.89 8.71 15.32
CA LEU A 283 -13.68 8.30 16.48
C LEU A 283 -14.13 6.86 16.29
N SER A 284 -13.74 5.99 17.21
CA SER A 284 -14.17 4.58 17.24
C SER A 284 -15.00 4.31 18.50
N TRP A 285 -16.06 3.55 18.31
CA TRP A 285 -16.88 3.02 19.40
C TRP A 285 -17.15 1.54 19.15
N SER A 286 -17.00 0.71 20.20
CA SER A 286 -17.21 -0.73 20.09
C SER A 286 -17.79 -1.27 21.38
N LYS A 287 -19.00 -1.85 21.31
CA LYS A 287 -19.70 -2.38 22.48
C LYS A 287 -20.32 -3.75 22.21
N ALA A 288 -20.07 -4.68 23.12
CA ALA A 288 -20.75 -5.98 23.18
C ALA A 288 -21.78 -5.99 24.32
N PHE A 289 -22.91 -6.67 24.10
CA PHE A 289 -24.00 -6.82 25.06
C PHE A 289 -24.18 -8.30 25.43
N PRO A 290 -23.22 -8.90 26.20
CA PRO A 290 -23.19 -10.35 26.45
C PRO A 290 -24.35 -10.84 27.32
N LYS A 291 -25.00 -9.96 28.10
CA LYS A 291 -26.16 -10.27 28.96
C LYS A 291 -27.49 -10.41 28.19
N LEU A 292 -27.55 -9.87 26.96
CA LEU A 292 -28.74 -9.99 26.13
C LEU A 292 -28.82 -11.39 25.49
N LYS A 293 -30.05 -11.94 25.35
CA LYS A 293 -30.29 -13.31 24.81
C LYS A 293 -29.60 -13.60 23.47
N ARG A 294 -29.50 -12.60 22.59
CA ARG A 294 -28.88 -12.72 21.26
C ARG A 294 -27.40 -12.35 21.25
N LYS A 295 -26.85 -11.85 22.38
CA LYS A 295 -25.47 -11.35 22.53
C LYS A 295 -25.05 -10.45 21.39
N PRO A 296 -25.80 -9.38 21.10
CA PRO A 296 -25.46 -8.46 20.01
C PRO A 296 -24.19 -7.69 20.32
N SER A 297 -23.51 -7.21 19.27
CA SER A 297 -22.43 -6.24 19.38
C SER A 297 -22.56 -5.19 18.29
N PHE A 298 -21.99 -4.03 18.56
CA PHE A 298 -21.97 -2.90 17.66
C PHE A 298 -20.56 -2.30 17.64
N GLY A 299 -20.03 -2.00 16.47
CA GLY A 299 -18.81 -1.24 16.25
C GLY A 299 -19.08 -0.12 15.25
N ALA A 300 -18.55 1.06 15.51
CA ALA A 300 -18.59 2.18 14.58
C ALA A 300 -17.23 2.87 14.53
N ASN A 301 -16.85 3.34 13.36
CA ASN A 301 -15.68 4.17 13.15
C ASN A 301 -16.05 5.32 12.23
N VAL A 302 -15.71 6.54 12.62
CA VAL A 302 -15.88 7.75 11.81
C VAL A 302 -14.53 8.42 11.67
N GLN A 303 -14.16 8.77 10.44
CA GLN A 303 -12.89 9.41 10.14
C GLN A 303 -13.10 10.66 9.29
N TYR A 304 -12.29 11.67 9.55
CA TYR A 304 -12.21 12.89 8.78
C TYR A 304 -10.75 13.22 8.49
N LYS A 305 -10.45 13.63 7.27
CA LYS A 305 -9.12 14.10 6.86
C LYS A 305 -9.25 15.28 5.92
N ARG A 306 -8.44 16.31 6.15
CA ARG A 306 -8.25 17.43 5.23
C ARG A 306 -6.76 17.61 4.97
N ILE A 307 -6.39 17.62 3.71
CA ILE A 307 -5.03 17.89 3.23
C ILE A 307 -5.06 19.21 2.47
N ASP A 308 -4.19 20.13 2.82
CA ASP A 308 -3.95 21.36 2.07
C ASP A 308 -2.46 21.44 1.75
N ASN A 309 -2.12 21.17 0.48
CA ASN A 309 -0.76 21.29 -0.06
C ASN A 309 0.32 20.56 0.76
N PHE A 310 0.07 19.32 1.18
CA PHE A 310 0.99 18.55 2.02
C PHE A 310 1.77 17.49 1.22
N ARG A 311 2.33 17.88 0.07
CA ARG A 311 3.30 17.06 -0.66
C ARG A 311 4.67 17.21 0.03
N PHE A 312 5.10 16.21 0.79
CA PHE A 312 6.39 16.20 1.48
C PHE A 312 7.24 15.04 0.96
N ARG A 313 8.24 15.38 0.14
CA ARG A 313 9.10 14.44 -0.58
C ARG A 313 10.58 14.78 -0.41
N THR A 314 11.46 13.85 -0.79
CA THR A 314 12.91 14.06 -0.77
C THR A 314 13.33 15.23 -1.67
N SER A 315 12.70 15.40 -2.83
CA SER A 315 12.97 16.48 -3.77
C SER A 315 11.68 17.03 -4.39
N PRO A 316 11.64 18.32 -4.79
CA PRO A 316 10.53 18.89 -5.56
C PRO A 316 10.29 18.21 -6.92
N PHE A 317 11.30 17.57 -7.46
CA PHE A 317 11.25 16.89 -8.76
C PHE A 317 10.70 15.47 -8.69
N GLU A 318 10.52 14.94 -7.49
CA GLU A 318 9.96 13.61 -7.32
C GLU A 318 8.48 13.56 -7.68
N THR A 319 8.12 12.57 -8.48
CA THR A 319 6.77 12.37 -8.99
C THR A 319 6.24 10.99 -8.65
N LEU A 320 4.97 10.74 -8.86
CA LEU A 320 4.30 9.46 -8.61
C LEU A 320 4.58 8.93 -7.19
N LEU A 321 5.14 7.74 -7.07
CA LEU A 321 5.44 7.08 -5.79
C LEU A 321 6.85 7.35 -5.26
N ASN A 322 7.59 8.30 -5.86
CA ASN A 322 8.97 8.51 -5.53
C ASN A 322 9.18 9.48 -4.36
N GLY A 323 10.24 9.21 -3.58
CA GLY A 323 10.76 10.12 -2.57
C GLY A 323 9.77 10.51 -1.46
N MET A 324 8.70 9.74 -1.23
CA MET A 324 7.69 10.08 -0.23
C MET A 324 8.27 9.99 1.18
N ILE A 325 8.23 11.09 1.93
CA ILE A 325 8.58 11.16 3.35
C ILE A 325 7.32 11.00 4.19
N ALA A 326 6.25 11.70 3.82
CA ALA A 326 4.94 11.63 4.45
C ALA A 326 4.10 10.49 3.85
N TYR A 327 3.31 9.83 4.69
CA TYR A 327 2.31 8.85 4.27
C TYR A 327 0.90 9.40 4.54
N LEU A 328 0.17 9.65 3.47
CA LEU A 328 -1.19 10.20 3.54
C LEU A 328 -2.18 9.09 3.12
N PRO A 329 -2.74 8.30 4.05
CA PRO A 329 -3.62 7.19 3.69
C PRO A 329 -4.94 7.70 3.10
N SER A 330 -5.51 6.96 2.15
CA SER A 330 -6.91 7.13 1.80
C SER A 330 -7.78 6.66 2.95
N ILE A 331 -8.77 7.46 3.33
CA ILE A 331 -9.77 7.08 4.34
C ILE A 331 -11.06 6.56 3.69
N THR A 332 -10.91 5.67 2.72
CA THR A 332 -11.98 4.92 2.07
C THR A 332 -11.84 3.44 2.38
N ARG A 333 -12.92 2.68 2.22
CA ARG A 333 -12.88 1.24 2.45
C ARG A 333 -11.90 0.58 1.48
N GLN A 334 -11.05 -0.31 1.99
CA GLN A 334 -10.17 -1.15 1.19
C GLN A 334 -10.91 -2.48 0.90
N ASN A 335 -11.25 -2.71 -0.36
CA ASN A 335 -11.97 -3.90 -0.79
C ASN A 335 -11.00 -4.96 -1.31
N THR A 336 -11.24 -6.24 -0.97
CA THR A 336 -10.42 -7.38 -1.41
C THR A 336 -11.00 -8.10 -2.64
N TYR A 337 -12.27 -7.91 -2.93
CA TYR A 337 -12.91 -8.48 -4.12
C TYR A 337 -12.50 -7.73 -5.37
N ARG A 338 -12.18 -8.45 -6.43
CA ARG A 338 -11.54 -7.91 -7.64
C ARG A 338 -12.31 -6.76 -8.29
N LEU A 339 -13.63 -6.90 -8.45
CA LEU A 339 -14.44 -5.86 -9.09
C LEU A 339 -14.76 -4.70 -8.13
N LEU A 340 -14.86 -4.96 -6.83
CA LEU A 340 -15.05 -3.91 -5.82
C LEU A 340 -13.78 -3.08 -5.61
N ALA A 341 -12.60 -3.65 -5.86
CA ALA A 341 -11.30 -2.97 -5.75
C ALA A 341 -10.87 -2.26 -7.06
N ARG A 342 -11.73 -2.25 -8.10
CA ARG A 342 -11.35 -1.68 -9.39
C ARG A 342 -11.20 -0.16 -9.37
N TYR A 343 -12.05 0.54 -8.63
CA TYR A 343 -12.07 2.00 -8.53
C TYR A 343 -11.80 2.41 -7.09
N ASN A 344 -10.54 2.66 -6.75
CA ASN A 344 -10.12 3.08 -5.43
C ASN A 344 -9.74 4.56 -5.41
N ALA A 345 -10.09 5.27 -4.35
CA ALA A 345 -9.70 6.66 -4.17
C ALA A 345 -8.18 6.78 -4.00
N VAL A 346 -7.55 7.58 -4.85
CA VAL A 346 -6.13 7.94 -4.79
C VAL A 346 -5.99 9.25 -4.03
N VAL A 347 -5.12 9.29 -3.04
CA VAL A 347 -4.91 10.50 -2.23
C VAL A 347 -4.39 11.65 -3.07
N GLN A 348 -5.00 12.84 -2.88
CA GLN A 348 -4.58 14.08 -3.51
C GLN A 348 -3.76 14.92 -2.51
N ASP A 349 -2.44 14.79 -2.55
CA ASP A 349 -1.51 15.43 -1.61
C ASP A 349 -1.46 16.96 -1.70
N LEU A 350 -1.96 17.55 -2.80
CA LEU A 350 -2.09 19.00 -2.98
C LEU A 350 -3.40 19.57 -2.44
N GLY A 351 -4.44 18.74 -2.31
CA GLY A 351 -5.70 19.23 -1.72
C GLY A 351 -6.87 18.28 -1.81
N GLU A 352 -7.27 17.72 -0.67
CA GLU A 352 -8.50 16.94 -0.55
C GLU A 352 -9.14 17.08 0.83
N GLU A 353 -10.44 16.86 0.85
CA GLU A 353 -11.23 16.67 2.05
C GLU A 353 -11.96 15.34 1.95
N ALA A 354 -11.76 14.49 2.96
CA ALA A 354 -12.26 13.13 2.97
C ALA A 354 -13.00 12.82 4.27
N PHE A 355 -14.08 12.05 4.16
CA PHE A 355 -14.89 11.58 5.28
C PHE A 355 -15.27 10.12 5.06
N GLN A 356 -15.19 9.31 6.12
CA GLN A 356 -15.66 7.92 6.13
C GLN A 356 -16.45 7.64 7.41
N ALA A 357 -17.53 6.88 7.27
CA ALA A 357 -18.24 6.29 8.40
C ALA A 357 -18.49 4.81 8.11
N GLU A 358 -18.05 3.94 9.02
CA GLU A 358 -18.29 2.50 8.94
C GLU A 358 -18.97 2.02 10.22
N ALA A 359 -19.98 1.16 10.08
CA ALA A 359 -20.63 0.48 11.17
C ALA A 359 -20.64 -1.04 10.94
N ILE A 360 -20.30 -1.80 11.98
CA ILE A 360 -20.38 -3.26 12.01
C ILE A 360 -21.37 -3.65 13.09
N ILE A 361 -22.47 -4.28 12.68
CA ILE A 361 -23.57 -4.66 13.56
C ILE A 361 -23.65 -6.18 13.59
N THR A 362 -23.58 -6.76 14.79
CA THR A 362 -23.79 -8.19 15.00
C THR A 362 -25.09 -8.37 15.80
N PRO A 363 -26.26 -8.43 15.11
CA PRO A 363 -27.56 -8.46 15.81
C PRO A 363 -27.80 -9.77 16.56
N LYS A 364 -27.16 -10.84 16.11
CA LYS A 364 -27.16 -12.16 16.73
C LYS A 364 -25.88 -12.90 16.42
N ARG A 365 -25.55 -13.92 17.19
CA ARG A 365 -24.40 -14.77 16.96
C ARG A 365 -24.37 -15.26 15.49
N PHE A 366 -23.19 -15.17 14.86
CA PHE A 366 -22.91 -15.59 13.49
C PHE A 366 -23.50 -14.72 12.35
N THR A 367 -24.12 -13.57 12.69
CA THR A 367 -24.59 -12.62 11.67
C THR A 367 -23.84 -11.32 11.84
N ASN A 368 -23.15 -10.85 10.81
CA ASN A 368 -22.51 -9.55 10.76
C ASN A 368 -23.10 -8.73 9.62
N ILE A 369 -23.39 -7.48 9.87
CA ILE A 369 -23.81 -6.49 8.87
C ILE A 369 -22.79 -5.37 8.90
N THR A 370 -22.17 -5.08 7.75
CA THR A 370 -21.23 -3.98 7.58
C THR A 370 -21.84 -2.94 6.66
N ILE A 371 -21.85 -1.70 7.10
CA ILE A 371 -22.30 -0.54 6.33
C ILE A 371 -21.16 0.44 6.29
N ASN A 372 -20.81 0.95 5.10
CA ASN A 372 -19.80 1.99 4.96
C ASN A 372 -20.27 3.08 4.00
N TYR A 373 -19.92 4.31 4.34
CA TYR A 373 -20.03 5.47 3.48
C TYR A 373 -18.70 6.21 3.44
N SER A 374 -18.20 6.49 2.24
CA SER A 374 -16.97 7.26 2.04
C SER A 374 -17.20 8.42 1.07
N ARG A 375 -16.58 9.57 1.37
CA ARG A 375 -16.66 10.78 0.56
C ARG A 375 -15.29 11.45 0.45
N VAL A 376 -14.86 11.77 -0.78
CA VAL A 376 -13.68 12.58 -1.05
C VAL A 376 -14.03 13.70 -2.03
N ASN A 377 -13.64 14.92 -1.71
CA ASN A 377 -13.70 16.10 -2.58
C ASN A 377 -12.29 16.71 -2.72
N SER A 378 -12.04 17.46 -3.79
CA SER A 378 -10.94 18.42 -3.79
C SER A 378 -11.24 19.57 -2.83
N LEU A 379 -10.20 20.33 -2.43
CA LEU A 379 -10.42 21.65 -1.85
C LEU A 379 -10.88 22.64 -2.93
N GLN A 380 -11.49 23.76 -2.52
CA GLN A 380 -11.87 24.83 -3.45
C GLN A 380 -10.66 25.38 -4.21
N SER A 381 -9.53 25.56 -3.53
CA SER A 381 -8.25 25.97 -4.13
C SER A 381 -7.72 25.01 -5.22
N ASN A 382 -8.14 23.75 -5.21
CA ASN A 382 -7.76 22.71 -6.17
C ASN A 382 -8.94 22.27 -7.05
N GLY A 383 -10.05 23.04 -7.00
CA GLY A 383 -11.25 22.82 -7.77
C GLY A 383 -11.21 23.45 -9.16
N ILE A 384 -12.36 23.52 -9.81
CA ILE A 384 -12.57 24.23 -11.07
C ILE A 384 -13.27 25.54 -10.76
N ASN A 385 -12.72 26.68 -11.20
CA ASN A 385 -13.27 28.02 -10.97
C ASN A 385 -13.57 28.29 -9.48
N GLY A 386 -12.71 27.82 -8.56
CA GLY A 386 -12.89 27.99 -7.12
C GLY A 386 -13.99 27.12 -6.49
N VAL A 387 -14.52 26.15 -7.22
CA VAL A 387 -15.52 25.19 -6.72
C VAL A 387 -14.88 23.83 -6.48
N ALA A 388 -15.09 23.25 -5.30
CA ALA A 388 -14.60 21.92 -4.97
C ALA A 388 -15.21 20.86 -5.90
N ILE A 389 -14.35 19.95 -6.39
CA ILE A 389 -14.75 18.89 -7.31
C ILE A 389 -15.04 17.62 -6.50
N LYS A 390 -16.13 16.94 -6.85
CA LYS A 390 -16.43 15.58 -6.37
C LYS A 390 -15.39 14.61 -6.95
N LEU A 391 -14.61 13.94 -6.07
CA LEU A 391 -13.58 13.00 -6.47
C LEU A 391 -14.04 11.54 -6.31
N PHE A 392 -14.62 11.22 -5.15
CA PHE A 392 -15.04 9.85 -4.82
C PHE A 392 -16.27 9.84 -3.92
N ARG A 393 -17.14 8.85 -4.12
CA ARG A 393 -18.24 8.48 -3.21
C ARG A 393 -18.36 6.97 -3.22
N GLU A 394 -18.58 6.39 -2.04
CA GLU A 394 -18.83 4.97 -1.89
C GLU A 394 -19.97 4.74 -0.91
N TYR A 395 -20.87 3.85 -1.30
CA TYR A 395 -21.87 3.24 -0.43
C TYR A 395 -21.63 1.73 -0.47
N TYR A 396 -21.48 1.14 0.69
CA TYR A 396 -21.22 -0.29 0.83
C TYR A 396 -22.14 -0.91 1.87
N LEU A 397 -22.72 -2.05 1.52
CA LEU A 397 -23.48 -2.91 2.42
C LEU A 397 -23.03 -4.36 2.23
N GLU A 398 -22.74 -5.02 3.34
CA GLU A 398 -22.43 -6.45 3.39
C GLU A 398 -23.20 -7.12 4.52
N VAL A 399 -23.78 -8.26 4.25
CA VAL A 399 -24.38 -9.14 5.25
C VAL A 399 -23.69 -10.49 5.18
N GLN A 400 -23.10 -10.91 6.28
CA GLN A 400 -22.51 -12.23 6.44
C GLN A 400 -23.32 -13.03 7.46
N HIS A 401 -23.71 -14.26 7.09
CA HIS A 401 -24.36 -15.18 8.00
C HIS A 401 -23.77 -16.59 7.90
N ARG A 402 -23.52 -17.20 9.06
CA ARG A 402 -23.12 -18.59 9.18
C ARG A 402 -24.32 -19.42 9.61
N PHE A 403 -24.93 -20.14 8.69
CA PHE A 403 -26.11 -20.98 8.91
C PHE A 403 -25.79 -22.22 9.74
N SER A 404 -24.58 -22.78 9.53
CA SER A 404 -24.11 -23.95 10.26
C SER A 404 -22.58 -23.91 10.42
N THR A 405 -22.01 -24.91 11.07
CA THR A 405 -20.56 -25.09 11.14
C THR A 405 -19.92 -25.35 9.76
N LYS A 406 -20.74 -25.78 8.79
CA LYS A 406 -20.30 -26.11 7.43
C LYS A 406 -20.64 -25.03 6.41
N PHE A 407 -21.69 -24.24 6.61
CA PHE A 407 -22.23 -23.36 5.59
C PHE A 407 -22.27 -21.89 6.03
N LYS A 408 -21.58 -21.04 5.28
CA LYS A 408 -21.50 -19.58 5.47
C LYS A 408 -21.79 -18.88 4.14
N VAL A 409 -22.58 -17.84 4.19
CA VAL A 409 -22.87 -16.94 3.05
C VAL A 409 -22.51 -15.51 3.44
N LYS A 410 -21.96 -14.80 2.48
CA LYS A 410 -21.76 -13.36 2.51
C LYS A 410 -22.34 -12.79 1.22
N ALA A 411 -23.12 -11.73 1.33
CA ALA A 411 -23.68 -11.04 0.17
C ALA A 411 -23.77 -9.55 0.44
N GLY A 412 -23.71 -8.74 -0.59
CA GLY A 412 -23.78 -7.30 -0.46
C GLY A 412 -23.71 -6.58 -1.79
N PHE A 413 -23.54 -5.29 -1.71
CA PHE A 413 -23.28 -4.43 -2.87
C PHE A 413 -22.38 -3.25 -2.51
N GLN A 414 -21.75 -2.72 -3.53
CA GLN A 414 -21.00 -1.47 -3.52
C GLN A 414 -21.54 -0.57 -4.64
N ALA A 415 -21.77 0.71 -4.34
CA ALA A 415 -22.01 1.74 -5.34
C ALA A 415 -20.92 2.80 -5.26
N VAL A 416 -20.26 3.08 -6.39
CA VAL A 416 -19.13 4.02 -6.45
C VAL A 416 -19.38 5.12 -7.48
N PHE A 417 -19.01 6.34 -7.12
CA PHE A 417 -18.68 7.41 -8.05
C PHE A 417 -17.16 7.64 -7.99
N TYR A 418 -16.51 7.66 -9.16
CA TYR A 418 -15.07 7.78 -9.31
C TYR A 418 -14.69 8.79 -10.38
N ASN A 419 -13.89 9.78 -10.04
CA ASN A 419 -13.40 10.80 -10.96
C ASN A 419 -12.09 10.36 -11.62
N GLN A 420 -12.19 9.67 -12.78
CA GLN A 420 -11.01 9.15 -13.49
C GLN A 420 -10.15 10.25 -14.11
N GLN A 421 -10.70 11.43 -14.39
CA GLN A 421 -9.93 12.57 -14.92
C GLN A 421 -8.86 13.02 -13.91
N ARG A 422 -9.21 13.04 -12.62
CA ARG A 422 -8.27 13.42 -11.55
C ARG A 422 -7.40 12.26 -11.07
N TYR A 423 -7.96 11.08 -10.89
CA TYR A 423 -7.24 9.94 -10.32
C TYR A 423 -6.33 9.21 -11.32
N GLU A 424 -6.69 9.22 -12.60
CA GLU A 424 -5.93 8.56 -13.66
C GLU A 424 -5.31 9.56 -14.66
N VAL A 425 -5.39 10.87 -14.35
CA VAL A 425 -4.85 11.96 -15.19
C VAL A 425 -5.36 11.87 -16.64
N LYS A 426 -6.65 11.53 -16.79
CA LYS A 426 -7.34 11.49 -18.08
C LYS A 426 -7.84 12.87 -18.46
N ASP A 427 -7.96 13.15 -19.74
CA ASP A 427 -8.52 14.41 -20.25
C ASP A 427 -10.04 14.53 -20.00
N PHE A 428 -10.61 15.70 -20.28
CA PHE A 428 -12.01 16.00 -20.01
C PHE A 428 -13.01 15.22 -20.87
N THR A 429 -12.55 14.52 -21.91
CA THR A 429 -13.42 13.68 -22.77
C THR A 429 -13.82 12.38 -22.06
N TYR A 430 -13.07 11.96 -21.03
CA TYR A 430 -13.40 10.78 -20.23
C TYR A 430 -14.45 11.13 -19.16
N PRO A 431 -15.66 10.53 -19.19
CA PRO A 431 -16.70 10.80 -18.21
C PRO A 431 -16.31 10.23 -16.83
N ASN A 432 -16.89 10.82 -15.76
CA ASN A 432 -16.79 10.23 -14.43
C ASN A 432 -17.45 8.84 -14.43
N VAL A 433 -16.85 7.90 -13.68
CA VAL A 433 -17.34 6.52 -13.59
C VAL A 433 -18.37 6.40 -12.46
N THR A 434 -19.50 5.76 -12.75
CA THR A 434 -20.49 5.34 -11.75
C THR A 434 -20.70 3.85 -11.86
N THR A 435 -20.63 3.14 -10.72
CA THR A 435 -20.79 1.69 -10.70
C THR A 435 -21.78 1.24 -9.66
N LEU A 436 -22.44 0.12 -9.94
CA LEU A 436 -23.14 -0.69 -8.95
C LEU A 436 -22.59 -2.12 -9.03
N THR A 437 -22.10 -2.64 -7.90
CA THR A 437 -21.41 -3.94 -7.86
C THR A 437 -22.01 -4.84 -6.77
N PRO A 438 -23.11 -5.59 -7.04
CA PRO A 438 -23.54 -6.67 -6.18
C PRO A 438 -22.51 -7.81 -6.18
N PHE A 439 -22.38 -8.48 -5.04
CA PHE A 439 -21.48 -9.62 -4.86
C PHE A 439 -22.03 -10.64 -3.88
N THR A 440 -21.56 -11.87 -4.02
CA THR A 440 -21.83 -12.96 -3.08
C THR A 440 -20.62 -13.87 -2.94
N GLU A 441 -20.46 -14.41 -1.73
CA GLU A 441 -19.47 -15.43 -1.41
C GLU A 441 -20.15 -16.54 -0.60
N ILE A 442 -20.02 -17.75 -1.06
CA ILE A 442 -20.55 -18.95 -0.40
C ILE A 442 -19.37 -19.83 0.00
N THR A 443 -19.28 -20.20 1.27
CA THR A 443 -18.28 -21.14 1.76
C THR A 443 -18.97 -22.38 2.30
N TYR A 444 -18.57 -23.56 1.80
CA TYR A 444 -19.07 -24.86 2.23
C TYR A 444 -17.92 -25.77 2.67
N LYS A 445 -17.95 -26.24 3.92
CA LYS A 445 -16.99 -27.23 4.43
C LYS A 445 -17.47 -28.64 4.12
N LEU A 446 -16.83 -29.29 3.15
CA LEU A 446 -17.08 -30.67 2.79
C LEU A 446 -16.71 -31.63 3.93
N THR A 447 -15.51 -31.38 4.53
CA THR A 447 -14.99 -32.13 5.67
C THR A 447 -14.29 -31.17 6.64
N LYS A 448 -13.70 -31.67 7.74
CA LYS A 448 -12.86 -30.85 8.65
C LYS A 448 -11.65 -30.25 7.93
N LYS A 449 -11.15 -30.90 6.87
CA LYS A 449 -9.94 -30.48 6.14
C LYS A 449 -10.21 -29.91 4.74
N ARG A 450 -11.43 -30.07 4.19
CA ARG A 450 -11.76 -29.64 2.81
C ARG A 450 -12.88 -28.63 2.83
N SER A 451 -12.69 -27.51 2.13
CA SER A 451 -13.72 -26.49 1.93
C SER A 451 -13.75 -26.01 0.50
N LEU A 452 -14.95 -25.69 0.04
CA LEU A 452 -15.22 -25.06 -1.24
C LEU A 452 -15.69 -23.63 -1.00
N ARG A 453 -15.18 -22.67 -1.77
CA ARG A 453 -15.62 -21.28 -1.79
C ARG A 453 -16.03 -20.91 -3.21
N LEU A 454 -17.23 -20.39 -3.36
CA LEU A 454 -17.74 -19.79 -4.58
C LEU A 454 -17.85 -18.28 -4.35
N GLU A 455 -17.30 -17.49 -5.26
CA GLU A 455 -17.37 -16.04 -5.26
C GLU A 455 -17.93 -15.55 -6.59
N ALA A 456 -18.95 -14.71 -6.56
CA ALA A 456 -19.56 -14.12 -7.74
C ALA A 456 -19.71 -12.61 -7.54
N GLN A 457 -19.35 -11.81 -8.56
CA GLN A 457 -19.46 -10.36 -8.58
C GLN A 457 -19.98 -9.91 -9.94
N TYR A 458 -20.78 -8.85 -9.94
CA TYR A 458 -21.22 -8.18 -11.16
C TYR A 458 -20.99 -6.68 -11.02
N LEU A 459 -20.15 -6.09 -11.84
CA LEU A 459 -19.93 -4.65 -11.90
C LEU A 459 -20.70 -4.08 -13.08
N ASP A 460 -21.70 -3.25 -12.80
CA ASP A 460 -22.45 -2.52 -13.82
C ASP A 460 -21.94 -1.10 -13.96
N THR A 461 -21.55 -0.72 -15.17
CA THR A 461 -21.18 0.65 -15.55
C THR A 461 -21.32 0.86 -17.06
N LYS A 462 -21.60 2.10 -17.45
CA LYS A 462 -21.62 2.55 -18.85
C LYS A 462 -20.34 3.30 -19.26
N GLN A 463 -19.40 3.44 -18.35
CA GLN A 463 -18.16 4.22 -18.53
C GLN A 463 -16.92 3.32 -18.48
N ASP A 464 -15.75 3.91 -18.70
CA ASP A 464 -14.43 3.23 -18.71
C ASP A 464 -14.44 2.01 -19.64
N LEU A 465 -14.15 0.84 -19.13
CA LEU A 465 -14.11 -0.43 -19.89
C LEU A 465 -15.48 -1.14 -19.98
N GLY A 466 -16.52 -0.60 -19.32
CA GLY A 466 -17.86 -1.20 -19.30
C GLY A 466 -18.05 -2.23 -18.20
N SER A 467 -19.10 -3.05 -18.33
CA SER A 467 -19.57 -3.95 -17.27
C SER A 467 -18.85 -5.30 -17.28
N PHE A 468 -18.63 -5.84 -16.06
CA PHE A 468 -17.92 -7.10 -15.84
C PHE A 468 -18.71 -8.07 -14.96
N VAL A 469 -18.54 -9.35 -15.23
CA VAL A 469 -18.89 -10.45 -14.31
C VAL A 469 -17.59 -11.13 -13.87
N ASN A 470 -17.45 -11.46 -12.61
CA ASN A 470 -16.33 -12.27 -12.10
C ASN A 470 -16.86 -13.45 -11.29
N LEU A 471 -16.41 -14.64 -11.63
CA LEU A 471 -16.75 -15.89 -10.95
C LEU A 471 -15.46 -16.60 -10.56
N ILE A 472 -15.34 -17.01 -9.30
CA ILE A 472 -14.20 -17.77 -8.78
C ILE A 472 -14.70 -18.96 -7.97
N VAL A 473 -14.13 -20.13 -8.25
CA VAL A 473 -14.30 -21.33 -7.45
C VAL A 473 -12.96 -21.70 -6.84
N GLU A 474 -12.94 -21.87 -5.53
CA GLU A 474 -11.74 -22.18 -4.76
C GLU A 474 -11.96 -23.42 -3.90
N MET A 475 -11.02 -24.35 -3.93
CA MET A 475 -10.98 -25.55 -3.09
C MET A 475 -9.75 -25.51 -2.20
N ASN A 476 -9.96 -25.54 -0.89
CA ASN A 476 -8.89 -25.65 0.10
C ASN A 476 -8.86 -27.03 0.72
N VAL A 477 -7.67 -27.63 0.77
CA VAL A 477 -7.37 -28.91 1.43
C VAL A 477 -6.31 -28.67 2.49
N ALA A 478 -6.78 -28.41 3.72
CA ALA A 478 -5.90 -28.11 4.84
C ALA A 478 -5.04 -29.33 5.24
N PRO A 479 -3.74 -29.12 5.60
CA PRO A 479 -3.08 -27.83 5.71
C PRO A 479 -2.38 -27.39 4.42
N SER A 480 -2.31 -28.19 3.36
CA SER A 480 -1.26 -28.10 2.36
C SER A 480 -1.68 -27.51 1.02
N TYR A 481 -2.92 -27.66 0.57
CA TYR A 481 -3.29 -27.28 -0.79
C TYR A 481 -4.39 -26.22 -0.84
N SER A 482 -4.23 -25.25 -1.73
CA SER A 482 -5.28 -24.35 -2.18
C SER A 482 -5.28 -24.30 -3.71
N LEU A 483 -6.45 -24.50 -4.31
CA LEU A 483 -6.65 -24.49 -5.77
C LEU A 483 -7.80 -23.55 -6.10
N SER A 484 -7.65 -22.70 -7.10
CA SER A 484 -8.76 -21.87 -7.59
C SER A 484 -8.74 -21.74 -9.10
N ILE A 485 -9.94 -21.64 -9.67
CA ILE A 485 -10.17 -21.27 -11.07
C ILE A 485 -11.17 -20.14 -11.09
N GLY A 486 -11.00 -19.22 -12.02
CA GLY A 486 -11.91 -18.10 -12.17
C GLY A 486 -11.93 -17.54 -13.59
N ASP A 487 -13.03 -16.88 -13.91
CA ASP A 487 -13.16 -16.11 -15.13
C ASP A 487 -13.81 -14.77 -14.81
N MET A 488 -13.15 -13.70 -15.22
CA MET A 488 -13.72 -12.37 -15.25
C MET A 488 -14.01 -11.99 -16.70
N VAL A 489 -15.27 -11.73 -17.00
CA VAL A 489 -15.73 -11.45 -18.37
C VAL A 489 -16.17 -10.00 -18.47
N ASN A 490 -15.65 -9.27 -19.46
CA ASN A 490 -16.20 -7.98 -19.86
C ASN A 490 -17.42 -8.25 -20.78
N ILE A 491 -18.60 -8.21 -20.21
CA ILE A 491 -19.85 -8.60 -20.91
C ILE A 491 -20.50 -7.48 -21.72
N LYS A 492 -20.21 -6.23 -21.38
CA LYS A 492 -20.65 -5.02 -22.10
C LYS A 492 -19.45 -4.11 -22.30
N PRO A 493 -18.53 -4.48 -23.20
CA PRO A 493 -17.30 -3.71 -23.38
C PRO A 493 -17.62 -2.30 -23.90
N HIS A 494 -17.00 -1.32 -23.25
CA HIS A 494 -16.99 0.07 -23.69
C HIS A 494 -15.53 0.49 -23.84
N ARG A 495 -15.20 1.18 -24.93
CA ARG A 495 -13.86 1.68 -25.20
C ARG A 495 -13.91 3.14 -25.60
N SER A 496 -12.89 3.90 -25.20
CA SER A 496 -12.66 5.21 -25.75
C SER A 496 -12.40 5.11 -27.27
N PRO A 497 -12.84 6.08 -28.07
CA PRO A 497 -12.55 6.12 -29.50
C PRO A 497 -11.05 6.04 -29.84
N SER A 498 -10.18 6.46 -28.93
CA SER A 498 -8.72 6.40 -29.04
C SER A 498 -8.11 5.04 -28.66
N SER A 499 -8.91 4.08 -28.18
CA SER A 499 -8.41 2.76 -27.75
C SER A 499 -8.05 1.90 -28.94
N THR A 500 -6.85 1.32 -28.91
CA THR A 500 -6.39 0.29 -29.87
C THR A 500 -6.88 -1.11 -29.49
N ILE A 501 -7.49 -1.29 -28.33
CA ILE A 501 -8.02 -2.57 -27.85
C ILE A 501 -9.43 -2.76 -28.41
N PRO A 502 -9.75 -3.91 -29.06
CA PRO A 502 -11.08 -4.17 -29.61
C PRO A 502 -12.20 -4.06 -28.57
N SER A 503 -13.35 -3.55 -28.98
CA SER A 503 -14.57 -3.50 -28.15
C SER A 503 -15.38 -4.78 -28.34
N GLU A 504 -14.87 -5.87 -27.80
CA GLU A 504 -15.50 -7.20 -27.86
C GLU A 504 -15.56 -7.86 -26.48
N ILE A 505 -16.46 -8.82 -26.32
CA ILE A 505 -16.54 -9.63 -25.09
C ILE A 505 -15.18 -10.29 -24.87
N THR A 506 -14.60 -10.02 -23.70
CA THR A 506 -13.23 -10.45 -23.39
C THR A 506 -13.21 -11.21 -22.07
N HIS A 507 -12.58 -12.37 -22.07
CA HIS A 507 -12.40 -13.24 -20.92
C HIS A 507 -11.01 -13.07 -20.30
N TYR A 508 -10.98 -12.98 -18.97
CA TYR A 508 -9.75 -12.84 -18.18
C TYR A 508 -9.64 -14.04 -17.24
N TYR A 509 -9.24 -15.17 -17.81
CA TYR A 509 -9.11 -16.43 -17.09
C TYR A 509 -8.03 -16.36 -16.01
N SER A 510 -8.25 -17.08 -14.92
CA SER A 510 -7.27 -17.31 -13.88
C SER A 510 -7.35 -18.74 -13.36
N ALA A 511 -6.19 -19.36 -13.18
CA ALA A 511 -6.04 -20.61 -12.47
C ALA A 511 -4.89 -20.47 -11.49
N PHE A 512 -5.10 -20.87 -10.25
CA PHE A 512 -4.10 -20.74 -9.18
C PHE A 512 -4.03 -22.05 -8.40
N GLY A 513 -2.81 -22.47 -8.07
CA GLY A 513 -2.53 -23.57 -7.17
C GLY A 513 -1.43 -23.18 -6.18
N SER A 514 -1.60 -23.53 -4.91
CA SER A 514 -0.54 -23.43 -3.93
C SER A 514 -0.37 -24.71 -3.13
N TYR A 515 0.88 -24.99 -2.77
CA TYR A 515 1.30 -26.08 -1.92
C TYR A 515 2.15 -25.58 -0.77
N THR A 516 1.71 -25.89 0.44
CA THR A 516 2.45 -25.56 1.68
C THR A 516 3.11 -26.81 2.22
N TYR A 517 4.42 -26.75 2.38
CA TYR A 517 5.25 -27.81 2.97
C TYR A 517 6.13 -27.21 4.07
N HIS A 518 5.85 -27.56 5.32
CA HIS A 518 6.49 -26.95 6.49
C HIS A 518 6.44 -25.41 6.44
N ALA A 519 7.59 -24.74 6.46
CA ALA A 519 7.72 -23.29 6.39
C ALA A 519 7.81 -22.74 4.95
N SER A 520 7.57 -23.59 3.94
CA SER A 520 7.67 -23.23 2.53
C SER A 520 6.30 -23.22 1.87
N VAL A 521 6.03 -22.20 1.07
CA VAL A 521 4.87 -22.08 0.22
C VAL A 521 5.30 -21.96 -1.24
N PHE A 522 4.80 -22.83 -2.07
CA PHE A 522 4.96 -22.80 -3.52
C PHE A 522 3.64 -22.44 -4.15
N SER A 523 3.63 -21.53 -5.11
CA SER A 523 2.42 -21.23 -5.86
C SER A 523 2.68 -21.09 -7.36
N LEU A 524 1.71 -21.54 -8.15
CA LEU A 524 1.68 -21.46 -9.60
C LEU A 524 0.35 -20.86 -10.01
N ALA A 525 0.37 -19.88 -10.91
CA ALA A 525 -0.84 -19.26 -11.42
C ALA A 525 -0.71 -19.00 -12.92
N TYR A 526 -1.76 -19.28 -13.68
CA TYR A 526 -2.01 -18.72 -14.99
C TYR A 526 -3.00 -17.57 -14.84
N ILE A 527 -2.66 -16.39 -15.34
CA ILE A 527 -3.46 -15.18 -15.11
C ILE A 527 -3.57 -14.40 -16.42
N LYS A 528 -4.80 -14.01 -16.76
CA LYS A 528 -5.09 -12.88 -17.64
C LYS A 528 -5.67 -11.76 -16.80
N GLN A 529 -5.07 -10.57 -16.87
CA GLN A 529 -5.44 -9.42 -16.05
C GLN A 529 -5.65 -8.19 -16.92
N VAL A 530 -6.75 -7.49 -16.72
CA VAL A 530 -7.02 -6.20 -17.34
C VAL A 530 -6.11 -5.14 -16.74
N GLN A 531 -5.72 -4.15 -17.54
CA GLN A 531 -5.07 -2.93 -17.06
C GLN A 531 -5.94 -2.25 -15.99
N GLY A 532 -5.30 -1.70 -14.97
CA GLY A 532 -6.01 -1.00 -13.90
C GLY A 532 -5.08 -0.36 -12.88
N VAL A 533 -5.68 0.27 -11.89
CA VAL A 533 -4.97 0.90 -10.77
C VAL A 533 -4.86 -0.11 -9.64
N ASN A 534 -3.62 -0.41 -9.21
CA ASN A 534 -3.33 -1.25 -8.06
C ASN A 534 -3.01 -0.36 -6.85
N CYS A 535 -3.71 -0.55 -5.75
CA CYS A 535 -3.62 0.31 -4.57
C CYS A 535 -3.33 -0.48 -3.30
N THR A 536 -2.48 0.08 -2.45
CA THR A 536 -2.27 -0.36 -1.07
C THR A 536 -2.39 0.85 -0.16
N GLY A 537 -3.37 0.86 0.76
CA GLY A 537 -3.57 1.94 1.73
C GLY A 537 -3.78 3.33 1.10
N GLY A 538 -4.32 3.41 -0.13
CA GLY A 538 -4.52 4.66 -0.87
C GLY A 538 -3.30 5.16 -1.65
N ILE A 539 -2.19 4.47 -1.58
CA ILE A 539 -1.03 4.63 -2.47
C ILE A 539 -1.22 3.69 -3.65
N CYS A 540 -1.25 4.25 -4.85
CA CYS A 540 -1.69 3.53 -6.04
C CYS A 540 -0.69 3.69 -7.19
N ARG A 541 -0.61 2.67 -8.04
CA ARG A 541 0.09 2.76 -9.33
C ARG A 541 -0.74 2.10 -10.44
N ILE A 542 -0.52 2.53 -11.67
CA ILE A 542 -1.15 1.93 -12.86
C ILE A 542 -0.34 0.68 -13.22
N GLU A 543 -1.03 -0.48 -13.26
CA GLU A 543 -0.49 -1.74 -13.74
C GLU A 543 -0.97 -1.99 -15.17
N PRO A 544 -0.08 -2.36 -16.10
CA PRO A 544 -0.48 -2.75 -17.45
C PRO A 544 -1.26 -4.07 -17.44
N ALA A 545 -1.91 -4.37 -18.54
CA ALA A 545 -2.53 -5.69 -18.73
C ALA A 545 -1.45 -6.79 -18.62
N PHE A 546 -1.83 -7.93 -18.04
CA PHE A 546 -0.94 -9.07 -17.88
C PHE A 546 -1.60 -10.35 -18.46
N SER A 547 -0.82 -11.12 -19.19
CA SER A 547 -1.15 -12.48 -19.60
C SER A 547 0.07 -13.36 -19.43
N GLY A 548 -0.09 -14.52 -18.76
CA GLY A 548 1.01 -15.44 -18.59
C GLY A 548 0.97 -16.28 -17.32
N VAL A 549 2.07 -16.94 -17.03
CA VAL A 549 2.27 -17.80 -15.86
C VAL A 549 3.08 -17.07 -14.80
N ARG A 550 2.66 -17.15 -13.54
CA ARG A 550 3.42 -16.70 -12.36
C ARG A 550 3.74 -17.88 -11.47
N PHE A 551 4.99 -17.99 -11.10
CA PHE A 551 5.48 -18.95 -10.11
C PHE A 551 6.09 -18.20 -8.94
N SER A 552 5.73 -18.57 -7.72
CA SER A 552 6.35 -17.97 -6.53
C SER A 552 6.72 -19.03 -5.49
N VAL A 553 7.80 -18.72 -4.77
CA VAL A 553 8.28 -19.50 -3.62
C VAL A 553 8.50 -18.54 -2.47
N SER A 554 8.05 -18.94 -1.29
CA SER A 554 8.35 -18.25 -0.04
C SER A 554 8.72 -19.32 1.00
N THR A 555 9.89 -19.19 1.64
CA THR A 555 10.33 -20.11 2.68
C THR A 555 10.99 -19.35 3.81
N SER A 556 10.85 -19.85 5.05
CA SER A 556 11.51 -19.32 6.26
C SER A 556 12.31 -20.42 6.94
N PHE A 557 13.38 -20.06 7.60
CA PHE A 557 14.28 -20.98 8.32
C PHE A 557 14.94 -20.31 9.52
#